data_1bfd40055f2bb2741735589a522f1f7a
#
_entry.id   1bfd40055f2bb2741735589a522f1f7a
#
_cell.length_a   1.000
_cell.length_b   1.000
_cell.length_c   1.000
_cell.angle_alpha   90.00
_cell.angle_beta   90.00
_cell.angle_gamma   90.00
#
_symmetry.space_group_name_H-M   'P 1'
#
loop_
_entity.id
_entity.type
_entity.pdbx_description
1 polymer ?
#
loop_
_entity_poly.entity_id
_entity_poly.type
_entity_poly.pdbx_seq_one_letter_code
_entity_poly.pdbx_strand_id
1 'polypeptide(L)'
;MKTTTSPGKAGGNFYGLGTYLGLAGALLAMIALFSVLSDHFLSYDTFSTLANQIPDLMVLAVGMTFILIIGGIDLSVGSVLALAASAVSVAILSWGWSVLPAAVLGMGCAALAGTLTGSITVAWRIPSFIVSLGVLEMARGVAYQMTGSRTAYIGDSFAWLSNPIAFGISPSFIIALLVIIAAQLVLTRTVFGRYLIGIGTNEEAVRLAGINPKPYKILVFSLMGLLAGVAALFQISRLEAADPNAGSGLELQVIAAVVIGGTSLMGGRGSVISTFFGVLIISVLAAGLAQIGATEPTKRIITGAVIVIAVVLDTYRSQRASRRG
;
A
#
# COMPACT_ATOMS: atom_id res chain seq x y z
N MET A 1 -50.84 2.55 17.90
CA MET A 1 -50.29 3.46 16.93
C MET A 1 -48.98 2.85 16.46
N LYS A 2 -48.99 2.14 15.30
CA LYS A 2 -47.83 1.40 14.75
C LYS A 2 -46.97 2.37 13.96
N THR A 3 -45.79 2.70 14.46
CA THR A 3 -44.76 3.38 13.65
C THR A 3 -43.99 2.31 12.88
N THR A 4 -44.28 2.19 11.61
CA THR A 4 -43.51 1.41 10.65
C THR A 4 -42.20 2.14 10.37
N THR A 5 -41.12 1.69 10.99
CA THR A 5 -39.78 2.06 10.60
C THR A 5 -39.47 1.35 9.29
N SER A 6 -39.31 2.11 8.21
CA SER A 6 -38.84 1.60 6.92
C SER A 6 -37.45 0.99 7.08
N PRO A 7 -37.16 -0.17 6.46
CA PRO A 7 -35.81 -0.73 6.47
C PRO A 7 -34.90 0.22 5.72
N GLY A 8 -33.95 0.82 6.44
CA GLY A 8 -32.90 1.63 5.85
C GLY A 8 -32.17 0.87 4.76
N LYS A 9 -31.97 1.49 3.62
CA LYS A 9 -31.21 0.97 2.47
C LYS A 9 -29.81 0.56 2.95
N ALA A 10 -29.64 -0.71 3.31
CA ALA A 10 -28.36 -1.32 3.53
C ALA A 10 -27.66 -1.46 2.16
N GLY A 11 -26.48 -0.90 2.02
CA GLY A 11 -25.59 -1.17 0.90
C GLY A 11 -25.51 -0.08 -0.18
N GLY A 12 -25.28 1.17 0.18
CA GLY A 12 -24.99 2.22 -0.79
C GLY A 12 -23.63 2.86 -0.52
N ASN A 13 -22.78 2.87 -1.53
CA ASN A 13 -21.49 3.54 -1.69
C ASN A 13 -21.10 4.47 -0.52
N PHE A 14 -20.26 3.97 0.41
CA PHE A 14 -19.70 4.75 1.52
C PHE A 14 -18.84 5.94 1.02
N TYR A 15 -18.45 5.92 -0.25
CA TYR A 15 -17.75 6.99 -0.96
C TYR A 15 -18.72 7.63 -1.95
N GLY A 16 -19.32 8.75 -1.56
CA GLY A 16 -20.11 9.57 -2.48
C GLY A 16 -19.21 10.22 -3.54
N LEU A 17 -19.81 10.62 -4.66
CA LEU A 17 -19.12 11.35 -5.75
C LEU A 17 -18.29 12.54 -5.22
N GLY A 18 -18.75 13.19 -4.15
CA GLY A 18 -18.04 14.30 -3.51
C GLY A 18 -16.66 13.95 -2.94
N THR A 19 -16.43 12.71 -2.47
CA THR A 19 -15.12 12.28 -1.98
C THR A 19 -14.11 12.17 -3.12
N TYR A 20 -14.52 11.55 -4.24
CA TYR A 20 -13.65 11.43 -5.41
C TYR A 20 -13.36 12.79 -6.04
N LEU A 21 -14.36 13.68 -6.13
CA LEU A 21 -14.18 15.06 -6.61
C LEU A 21 -13.22 15.86 -5.71
N GLY A 22 -13.30 15.67 -4.39
CA GLY A 22 -12.37 16.29 -3.45
C GLY A 22 -10.91 15.84 -3.64
N LEU A 23 -10.69 14.53 -3.80
CA LEU A 23 -9.35 13.97 -4.05
C LEU A 23 -8.80 14.38 -5.42
N ALA A 24 -9.64 14.33 -6.46
CA ALA A 24 -9.26 14.78 -7.80
C ALA A 24 -8.95 16.29 -7.80
N GLY A 25 -9.75 17.10 -7.10
CA GLY A 25 -9.51 18.53 -6.94
C GLY A 25 -8.19 18.84 -6.22
N ALA A 26 -7.87 18.09 -5.15
CA ALA A 26 -6.60 18.22 -4.44
C ALA A 26 -5.40 17.83 -5.34
N LEU A 27 -5.53 16.73 -6.10
CA LEU A 27 -4.50 16.31 -7.04
C LEU A 27 -4.28 17.35 -8.14
N LEU A 28 -5.35 17.89 -8.75
CA LEU A 28 -5.27 18.93 -9.78
C LEU A 28 -4.67 20.23 -9.22
N ALA A 29 -5.03 20.62 -8.00
CA ALA A 29 -4.45 21.78 -7.34
C ALA A 29 -2.95 21.63 -7.12
N MET A 30 -2.48 20.45 -6.73
CA MET A 30 -1.05 20.16 -6.59
C MET A 30 -0.32 20.16 -7.93
N ILE A 31 -0.90 19.55 -8.96
CA ILE A 31 -0.35 19.59 -10.33
C ILE A 31 -0.24 21.05 -10.80
N ALA A 32 -1.27 21.85 -10.63
CA ALA A 32 -1.26 23.27 -10.98
C ALA A 32 -0.19 24.05 -10.19
N LEU A 33 -0.07 23.81 -8.89
CA LEU A 33 0.95 24.44 -8.05
C LEU A 33 2.36 24.17 -8.56
N PHE A 34 2.71 22.88 -8.77
CA PHE A 34 4.04 22.53 -9.22
C PHE A 34 4.30 22.91 -10.69
N SER A 35 3.25 23.00 -11.52
CA SER A 35 3.39 23.53 -12.89
C SER A 35 3.75 25.00 -12.93
N VAL A 36 3.33 25.80 -11.92
CA VAL A 36 3.73 27.21 -11.79
C VAL A 36 5.12 27.35 -11.19
N LEU A 37 5.52 26.40 -10.32
CA LEU A 37 6.82 26.44 -9.63
C LEU A 37 7.97 25.84 -10.46
N SER A 38 7.68 25.02 -11.49
CA SER A 38 8.68 24.36 -12.34
C SER A 38 8.16 24.26 -13.77
N ASP A 39 8.89 24.87 -14.72
CA ASP A 39 8.57 24.84 -16.16
C ASP A 39 8.60 23.42 -16.77
N HIS A 40 9.28 22.48 -16.11
CA HIS A 40 9.43 21.11 -16.57
C HIS A 40 8.42 20.13 -15.93
N PHE A 41 7.58 20.60 -15.01
CA PHE A 41 6.69 19.70 -14.27
C PHE A 41 5.65 18.98 -15.16
N LEU A 42 5.10 19.68 -16.15
CA LEU A 42 4.14 19.12 -17.13
C LEU A 42 4.84 18.50 -18.35
N SER A 43 6.08 18.02 -18.21
CA SER A 43 6.77 17.34 -19.29
C SER A 43 6.41 15.87 -19.40
N TYR A 44 6.59 15.29 -20.58
CA TYR A 44 6.46 13.85 -20.81
C TYR A 44 7.39 13.05 -19.90
N ASP A 45 8.61 13.53 -19.67
CA ASP A 45 9.61 12.86 -18.83
C ASP A 45 9.15 12.79 -17.36
N THR A 46 8.53 13.85 -16.85
CA THR A 46 7.95 13.84 -15.51
C THR A 46 6.81 12.83 -15.39
N PHE A 47 5.92 12.79 -16.39
CA PHE A 47 4.82 11.82 -16.41
C PHE A 47 5.37 10.37 -16.47
N SER A 48 6.29 10.10 -17.38
CA SER A 48 6.91 8.77 -17.53
C SER A 48 7.65 8.36 -16.25
N THR A 49 8.42 9.27 -15.66
CA THR A 49 9.14 9.03 -14.40
C THR A 49 8.17 8.70 -13.27
N LEU A 50 7.13 9.50 -13.09
CA LEU A 50 6.09 9.24 -12.08
C LEU A 50 5.45 7.87 -12.31
N ALA A 51 4.96 7.59 -13.53
CA ALA A 51 4.30 6.34 -13.86
C ALA A 51 5.19 5.11 -13.56
N ASN A 52 6.51 5.24 -13.73
CA ASN A 52 7.44 4.13 -13.52
C ASN A 52 7.99 4.05 -12.08
N GLN A 53 7.81 5.07 -11.26
CA GLN A 53 8.27 5.07 -9.85
C GLN A 53 7.19 4.67 -8.83
N ILE A 54 5.90 4.76 -9.18
CA ILE A 54 4.80 4.55 -8.23
C ILE A 54 4.24 3.12 -8.15
N PRO A 55 4.55 2.16 -9.03
CA PRO A 55 3.94 0.83 -9.00
C PRO A 55 4.11 0.08 -7.68
N ASP A 56 5.30 0.16 -7.07
CA ASP A 56 5.59 -0.44 -5.77
C ASP A 56 4.68 0.15 -4.67
N LEU A 57 4.58 1.47 -4.59
CA LEU A 57 3.68 2.15 -3.65
C LEU A 57 2.21 1.83 -3.92
N MET A 58 1.78 1.74 -5.20
CA MET A 58 0.42 1.39 -5.58
C MET A 58 0.00 0.02 -5.02
N VAL A 59 0.84 -1.00 -5.25
CA VAL A 59 0.53 -2.38 -4.83
C VAL A 59 0.52 -2.51 -3.32
N LEU A 60 1.49 -1.90 -2.62
CA LEU A 60 1.53 -1.86 -1.16
C LEU A 60 0.33 -1.12 -0.57
N ALA A 61 -0.08 -0.01 -1.17
CA ALA A 61 -1.25 0.74 -0.71
C ALA A 61 -2.56 -0.06 -0.86
N VAL A 62 -2.67 -0.92 -1.88
CA VAL A 62 -3.79 -1.87 -1.99
C VAL A 62 -3.84 -2.81 -0.78
N GLY A 63 -2.74 -3.48 -0.45
CA GLY A 63 -2.67 -4.38 0.70
C GLY A 63 -2.97 -3.66 2.01
N MET A 64 -2.38 -2.48 2.21
CA MET A 64 -2.60 -1.67 3.41
C MET A 64 -4.05 -1.19 3.52
N THR A 65 -4.74 -0.95 2.40
CA THR A 65 -6.18 -0.62 2.40
C THR A 65 -6.98 -1.74 3.05
N PHE A 66 -6.74 -3.00 2.70
CA PHE A 66 -7.41 -4.14 3.32
C PHE A 66 -7.04 -4.31 4.79
N ILE A 67 -5.77 -4.10 5.15
CA ILE A 67 -5.29 -4.14 6.54
C ILE A 67 -6.00 -3.07 7.38
N LEU A 68 -6.07 -1.83 6.91
CA LEU A 68 -6.76 -0.75 7.64
C LEU A 68 -8.27 -1.00 7.71
N ILE A 69 -8.91 -1.53 6.66
CA ILE A 69 -10.34 -1.87 6.69
C ILE A 69 -10.67 -2.85 7.81
N ILE A 70 -9.81 -3.84 8.11
CA ILE A 70 -10.03 -4.76 9.24
C ILE A 70 -9.56 -4.20 10.59
N GLY A 71 -9.20 -2.92 10.66
CA GLY A 71 -8.70 -2.27 11.89
C GLY A 71 -7.28 -2.68 12.28
N GLY A 72 -6.48 -3.21 11.34
CA GLY A 72 -5.07 -3.54 11.52
C GLY A 72 -4.13 -2.44 11.02
N ILE A 73 -2.85 -2.55 11.39
CA ILE A 73 -1.74 -1.77 10.83
C ILE A 73 -0.58 -2.74 10.61
N ASP A 74 0.08 -2.65 9.46
CA ASP A 74 1.29 -3.42 9.16
C ASP A 74 2.45 -2.48 8.85
N LEU A 75 3.41 -2.44 9.76
CA LEU A 75 4.62 -1.62 9.63
C LEU A 75 5.78 -2.39 9.00
N SER A 76 5.63 -3.70 8.74
CA SER A 76 6.72 -4.54 8.23
C SER A 76 6.92 -4.46 6.72
N VAL A 77 6.00 -3.82 5.99
CA VAL A 77 5.90 -3.88 4.52
C VAL A 77 7.20 -3.51 3.80
N GLY A 78 7.91 -2.47 4.25
CA GLY A 78 9.18 -2.06 3.66
C GLY A 78 10.30 -3.07 3.89
N SER A 79 10.38 -3.65 5.09
CA SER A 79 11.37 -4.68 5.41
C SER A 79 11.06 -6.03 4.75
N VAL A 80 9.76 -6.38 4.62
CA VAL A 80 9.32 -7.58 3.90
C VAL A 80 9.61 -7.46 2.41
N LEU A 81 9.48 -6.26 1.83
CA LEU A 81 9.92 -5.97 0.47
C LEU A 81 11.43 -6.21 0.32
N ALA A 82 12.25 -5.67 1.24
CA ALA A 82 13.71 -5.89 1.22
C ALA A 82 14.09 -7.36 1.40
N LEU A 83 13.37 -8.09 2.25
CA LEU A 83 13.54 -9.54 2.42
C LEU A 83 13.26 -10.29 1.11
N ALA A 84 12.16 -9.97 0.44
CA ALA A 84 11.81 -10.58 -0.85
C ALA A 84 12.88 -10.30 -1.92
N ALA A 85 13.31 -9.03 -2.03
CA ALA A 85 14.36 -8.62 -2.95
C ALA A 85 15.69 -9.38 -2.68
N SER A 86 16.06 -9.50 -1.40
CA SER A 86 17.25 -10.24 -0.97
C SER A 86 17.15 -11.73 -1.28
N ALA A 87 15.97 -12.34 -1.08
CA ALA A 87 15.75 -13.74 -1.44
C ALA A 87 15.88 -13.98 -2.94
N VAL A 88 15.34 -13.08 -3.77
CA VAL A 88 15.49 -13.12 -5.24
C VAL A 88 16.96 -13.03 -5.62
N SER A 89 17.72 -12.09 -5.03
CA SER A 89 19.13 -11.89 -5.37
C SER A 89 19.98 -13.11 -5.03
N VAL A 90 19.78 -13.73 -3.87
CA VAL A 90 20.48 -14.95 -3.48
C VAL A 90 20.13 -16.12 -4.42
N ALA A 91 18.86 -16.28 -4.78
CA ALA A 91 18.44 -17.31 -5.70
C ALA A 91 19.13 -17.20 -7.08
N ILE A 92 19.26 -15.98 -7.60
CA ILE A 92 19.90 -15.73 -8.90
C ILE A 92 21.43 -15.84 -8.78
N LEU A 93 22.04 -15.09 -7.85
CA LEU A 93 23.49 -14.93 -7.80
C LEU A 93 24.22 -16.11 -7.16
N SER A 94 23.64 -16.71 -6.10
CA SER A 94 24.30 -17.76 -5.35
C SER A 94 23.87 -19.15 -5.80
N TRP A 95 22.60 -19.34 -6.17
CA TRP A 95 22.07 -20.65 -6.55
C TRP A 95 21.93 -20.83 -8.06
N GLY A 96 22.14 -19.77 -8.87
CA GLY A 96 22.04 -19.82 -10.32
C GLY A 96 20.63 -20.07 -10.85
N TRP A 97 19.60 -19.72 -10.07
CA TRP A 97 18.22 -19.93 -10.49
C TRP A 97 17.82 -18.97 -11.61
N SER A 98 16.90 -19.41 -12.46
CA SER A 98 16.27 -18.53 -13.44
C SER A 98 15.30 -17.56 -12.77
N VAL A 99 14.94 -16.51 -13.50
CA VAL A 99 14.13 -15.36 -13.02
C VAL A 99 12.80 -15.77 -12.38
N LEU A 100 12.07 -16.69 -13.01
CA LEU A 100 10.72 -17.06 -12.54
C LEU A 100 10.74 -17.81 -11.21
N PRO A 101 11.53 -18.89 -10.98
CA PRO A 101 11.63 -19.52 -9.67
C PRO A 101 12.15 -18.56 -8.59
N ALA A 102 13.11 -17.68 -8.91
CA ALA A 102 13.61 -16.68 -7.98
C ALA A 102 12.52 -15.70 -7.56
N ALA A 103 11.72 -15.22 -8.51
CA ALA A 103 10.58 -14.34 -8.22
C ALA A 103 9.53 -15.03 -7.32
N VAL A 104 9.21 -16.30 -7.59
CA VAL A 104 8.28 -17.09 -6.77
C VAL A 104 8.83 -17.28 -5.35
N LEU A 105 10.13 -17.52 -5.20
CA LEU A 105 10.77 -17.62 -3.88
C LEU A 105 10.63 -16.30 -3.10
N GLY A 106 10.97 -15.15 -3.71
CA GLY A 106 10.86 -13.85 -3.06
C GLY A 106 9.43 -13.53 -2.63
N MET A 107 8.46 -13.73 -3.53
CA MET A 107 7.04 -13.55 -3.21
C MET A 107 6.57 -14.52 -2.13
N GLY A 108 7.05 -15.77 -2.13
CA GLY A 108 6.76 -16.78 -1.11
C GLY A 108 7.30 -16.40 0.26
N CYS A 109 8.54 -15.94 0.35
CA CYS A 109 9.13 -15.43 1.60
C CYS A 109 8.33 -14.25 2.16
N ALA A 110 7.94 -13.32 1.32
CA ALA A 110 7.12 -12.17 1.71
C ALA A 110 5.72 -12.58 2.18
N ALA A 111 5.05 -13.48 1.46
CA ALA A 111 3.75 -14.02 1.86
C ALA A 111 3.81 -14.78 3.19
N LEU A 112 4.89 -15.53 3.44
CA LEU A 112 5.13 -16.22 4.72
C LEU A 112 5.32 -15.20 5.86
N ALA A 113 6.08 -14.12 5.66
CA ALA A 113 6.24 -13.06 6.66
C ALA A 113 4.89 -12.42 7.01
N GLY A 114 4.07 -12.08 6.00
CA GLY A 114 2.71 -11.58 6.22
C GLY A 114 1.81 -12.59 6.94
N THR A 115 1.88 -13.87 6.55
CA THR A 115 1.13 -14.96 7.22
C THR A 115 1.55 -15.09 8.68
N LEU A 116 2.82 -14.98 8.99
CA LEU A 116 3.36 -15.00 10.35
C LEU A 116 2.78 -13.82 11.17
N THR A 117 2.83 -12.60 10.62
CA THR A 117 2.25 -11.40 11.24
C THR A 117 0.77 -11.61 11.56
N GLY A 118 -0.02 -12.06 10.58
CA GLY A 118 -1.44 -12.31 10.74
C GLY A 118 -1.76 -13.41 11.75
N SER A 119 -1.01 -14.52 11.70
CA SER A 119 -1.20 -15.66 12.58
C SER A 119 -0.92 -15.33 14.05
N ILE A 120 0.20 -14.62 14.31
CA ILE A 120 0.55 -14.19 15.67
C ILE A 120 -0.50 -13.20 16.19
N THR A 121 -0.85 -12.18 15.41
CA THR A 121 -1.88 -11.19 15.75
C THR A 121 -3.19 -11.86 16.16
N VAL A 122 -3.63 -12.86 15.39
CA VAL A 122 -4.92 -13.52 15.61
C VAL A 122 -4.87 -14.55 16.74
N ALA A 123 -3.77 -15.33 16.85
CA ALA A 123 -3.64 -16.38 17.85
C ALA A 123 -3.57 -15.82 19.28
N TRP A 124 -2.77 -14.79 19.48
CA TRP A 124 -2.54 -14.18 20.79
C TRP A 124 -3.33 -12.89 21.04
N ARG A 125 -4.12 -12.43 20.05
CA ARG A 125 -4.89 -11.18 20.13
C ARG A 125 -4.01 -9.95 20.45
N ILE A 126 -2.77 -9.97 19.96
CA ILE A 126 -1.84 -8.85 20.08
C ILE A 126 -2.17 -7.82 19.01
N PRO A 127 -2.12 -6.51 19.30
CA PRO A 127 -2.28 -5.48 18.28
C PRO A 127 -1.29 -5.69 17.11
N SER A 128 -1.80 -5.65 15.89
CA SER A 128 -1.01 -6.01 14.71
C SER A 128 0.21 -5.13 14.49
N PHE A 129 0.14 -3.84 14.88
CA PHE A 129 1.28 -2.93 14.76
C PHE A 129 2.47 -3.35 15.64
N ILE A 130 2.23 -3.97 16.81
CA ILE A 130 3.31 -4.49 17.67
C ILE A 130 3.96 -5.70 17.03
N VAL A 131 3.14 -6.63 16.52
CA VAL A 131 3.65 -7.84 15.83
C VAL A 131 4.42 -7.45 14.58
N SER A 132 3.87 -6.53 13.77
CA SER A 132 4.53 -6.09 12.54
C SER A 132 5.83 -5.33 12.78
N LEU A 133 5.98 -4.60 13.90
CA LEU A 133 7.28 -4.04 14.30
C LEU A 133 8.33 -5.13 14.55
N GLY A 134 7.96 -6.21 15.24
CA GLY A 134 8.86 -7.35 15.42
C GLY A 134 9.22 -8.02 14.09
N VAL A 135 8.23 -8.21 13.20
CA VAL A 135 8.47 -8.78 11.86
C VAL A 135 9.31 -7.83 10.99
N LEU A 136 9.13 -6.51 11.13
CA LEU A 136 9.96 -5.50 10.47
C LEU A 136 11.44 -5.72 10.78
N GLU A 137 11.79 -5.82 12.05
CA GLU A 137 13.17 -6.01 12.49
C GLU A 137 13.71 -7.38 12.07
N MET A 138 12.92 -8.45 12.22
CA MET A 138 13.32 -9.79 11.80
C MET A 138 13.56 -9.85 10.28
N ALA A 139 12.63 -9.33 9.47
CA ALA A 139 12.76 -9.33 8.01
C ALA A 139 13.97 -8.50 7.56
N ARG A 140 14.19 -7.34 8.20
CA ARG A 140 15.36 -6.49 7.92
C ARG A 140 16.66 -7.19 8.27
N GLY A 141 16.74 -7.82 9.44
CA GLY A 141 17.90 -8.58 9.87
C GLY A 141 18.24 -9.75 8.93
N VAL A 142 17.22 -10.50 8.49
CA VAL A 142 17.41 -11.59 7.51
C VAL A 142 17.86 -11.03 6.15
N ALA A 143 17.30 -9.92 5.68
CA ALA A 143 17.74 -9.27 4.44
C ALA A 143 19.24 -8.88 4.49
N TYR A 144 19.70 -8.30 5.61
CA TYR A 144 21.12 -8.00 5.82
C TYR A 144 21.99 -9.26 5.82
N GLN A 145 21.55 -10.31 6.49
CA GLN A 145 22.30 -11.57 6.55
C GLN A 145 22.41 -12.23 5.16
N MET A 146 21.32 -12.24 4.38
CA MET A 146 21.30 -12.81 3.02
C MET A 146 22.21 -12.09 2.05
N THR A 147 22.30 -10.75 2.13
CA THR A 147 23.10 -9.92 1.22
C THR A 147 24.51 -9.62 1.75
N GLY A 148 24.86 -10.08 2.96
CA GLY A 148 26.10 -9.67 3.61
C GLY A 148 26.16 -8.17 3.90
N SER A 149 25.01 -7.54 4.17
CA SER A 149 24.84 -6.09 4.40
C SER A 149 25.31 -5.21 3.24
N ARG A 150 25.25 -5.73 2.01
CA ARG A 150 25.64 -5.03 0.78
C ARG A 150 24.53 -5.05 -0.24
N THR A 151 24.52 -4.06 -1.13
CA THR A 151 23.65 -4.08 -2.30
C THR A 151 24.09 -5.17 -3.26
N ALA A 152 23.20 -6.07 -3.63
CA ALA A 152 23.45 -7.18 -4.54
C ALA A 152 22.93 -6.82 -5.93
N TYR A 153 23.83 -6.63 -6.90
CA TYR A 153 23.48 -6.30 -8.27
C TYR A 153 23.11 -7.56 -9.04
N ILE A 154 21.89 -7.61 -9.57
CA ILE A 154 21.33 -8.73 -10.34
C ILE A 154 21.26 -8.44 -11.85
N GLY A 155 21.68 -7.23 -12.26
CA GLY A 155 21.65 -6.79 -13.65
C GLY A 155 20.22 -6.66 -14.20
N ASP A 156 20.11 -6.80 -15.51
CA ASP A 156 18.90 -6.59 -16.29
C ASP A 156 17.88 -7.75 -16.24
N SER A 157 18.08 -8.73 -15.35
CA SER A 157 17.25 -9.93 -15.26
C SER A 157 15.73 -9.65 -15.20
N PHE A 158 15.35 -8.55 -14.59
CA PHE A 158 13.95 -8.11 -14.47
C PHE A 158 13.64 -6.83 -15.28
N ALA A 159 14.54 -6.35 -16.13
CA ALA A 159 14.39 -5.09 -16.86
C ALA A 159 13.09 -5.01 -17.69
N TRP A 160 12.58 -6.15 -18.15
CA TRP A 160 11.30 -6.23 -18.86
C TRP A 160 10.10 -5.69 -18.07
N LEU A 161 10.16 -5.65 -16.73
CA LEU A 161 9.13 -5.06 -15.87
C LEU A 161 9.21 -3.52 -15.82
N SER A 162 10.41 -2.95 -15.89
CA SER A 162 10.65 -1.50 -15.78
C SER A 162 10.78 -0.80 -17.13
N ASN A 163 11.16 -1.53 -18.20
CA ASN A 163 11.32 -0.94 -19.51
C ASN A 163 9.96 -0.49 -20.08
N PRO A 164 9.81 0.81 -20.42
CA PRO A 164 8.58 1.32 -20.99
C PRO A 164 8.19 0.62 -22.30
N ILE A 165 6.95 0.21 -22.43
CA ILE A 165 6.42 -0.46 -23.64
C ILE A 165 5.82 0.58 -24.59
N ALA A 166 4.92 1.43 -24.10
CA ALA A 166 4.21 2.41 -24.89
C ALA A 166 3.92 3.66 -24.02
N PHE A 167 3.92 4.83 -24.65
CA PHE A 167 3.66 6.11 -23.97
C PHE A 167 4.47 6.34 -22.70
N GLY A 168 5.68 5.79 -22.60
CA GLY A 168 6.52 5.90 -21.41
C GLY A 168 6.06 5.08 -20.19
N ILE A 169 5.10 4.16 -20.37
CA ILE A 169 4.51 3.36 -19.30
C ILE A 169 5.16 1.97 -19.27
N SER A 170 5.60 1.54 -18.09
CA SER A 170 6.20 0.22 -17.87
C SER A 170 5.13 -0.87 -17.62
N PRO A 171 5.46 -2.15 -17.85
CA PRO A 171 4.63 -3.27 -17.42
C PRO A 171 4.29 -3.25 -15.93
N SER A 172 5.22 -2.83 -15.07
CA SER A 172 4.97 -2.70 -13.63
C SER A 172 3.78 -1.80 -13.32
N PHE A 173 3.65 -0.66 -14.02
CA PHE A 173 2.51 0.25 -13.84
C PHE A 173 1.20 -0.40 -14.27
N ILE A 174 1.20 -1.10 -15.41
CA ILE A 174 0.01 -1.80 -15.91
C ILE A 174 -0.42 -2.89 -14.93
N ILE A 175 0.52 -3.69 -14.42
CA ILE A 175 0.25 -4.73 -13.42
C ILE A 175 -0.30 -4.10 -12.14
N ALA A 176 0.29 -3.01 -11.65
CA ALA A 176 -0.20 -2.31 -10.45
C ALA A 176 -1.63 -1.78 -10.66
N LEU A 177 -1.95 -1.24 -11.83
CA LEU A 177 -3.29 -0.78 -12.16
C LEU A 177 -4.29 -1.94 -12.21
N LEU A 178 -3.93 -3.08 -12.78
CA LEU A 178 -4.75 -4.29 -12.77
C LEU A 178 -4.98 -4.81 -11.36
N VAL A 179 -3.98 -4.77 -10.48
CA VAL A 179 -4.10 -5.11 -9.05
C VAL A 179 -5.10 -4.18 -8.35
N ILE A 180 -5.05 -2.88 -8.62
CA ILE A 180 -6.02 -1.89 -8.07
C ILE A 180 -7.44 -2.22 -8.52
N ILE A 181 -7.65 -2.49 -9.81
CA ILE A 181 -8.98 -2.81 -10.36
C ILE A 181 -9.49 -4.11 -9.75
N ALA A 182 -8.67 -5.16 -9.72
CA ALA A 182 -9.03 -6.45 -9.14
C ALA A 182 -9.36 -6.32 -7.65
N ALA A 183 -8.53 -5.61 -6.88
CA ALA A 183 -8.75 -5.38 -5.45
C ALA A 183 -10.03 -4.58 -5.18
N GLN A 184 -10.32 -3.56 -5.98
CA GLN A 184 -11.58 -2.81 -5.86
C GLN A 184 -12.79 -3.69 -6.14
N LEU A 185 -12.73 -4.56 -7.16
CA LEU A 185 -13.79 -5.51 -7.47
C LEU A 185 -13.97 -6.52 -6.32
N VAL A 186 -12.86 -7.05 -5.78
CA VAL A 186 -12.88 -7.94 -4.61
C VAL A 186 -13.55 -7.25 -3.42
N LEU A 187 -13.16 -6.01 -3.12
CA LEU A 187 -13.70 -5.27 -1.99
C LEU A 187 -15.20 -4.98 -2.14
N THR A 188 -15.66 -4.62 -3.35
CA THR A 188 -17.03 -4.11 -3.55
C THR A 188 -18.03 -5.16 -4.04
N ARG A 189 -17.56 -6.20 -4.74
CA ARG A 189 -18.42 -7.17 -5.42
C ARG A 189 -18.42 -8.57 -4.79
N THR A 190 -17.51 -8.86 -3.84
CA THR A 190 -17.41 -10.20 -3.26
C THR A 190 -17.92 -10.26 -1.82
N VAL A 191 -18.19 -11.48 -1.35
CA VAL A 191 -18.52 -11.78 0.05
C VAL A 191 -17.31 -11.45 0.95
N PHE A 192 -16.11 -11.73 0.47
CA PHE A 192 -14.86 -11.43 1.17
C PHE A 192 -14.77 -9.96 1.56
N GLY A 193 -14.96 -9.03 0.61
CA GLY A 193 -14.94 -7.59 0.88
C GLY A 193 -16.01 -7.16 1.92
N ARG A 194 -17.23 -7.72 1.84
CA ARG A 194 -18.27 -7.45 2.84
C ARG A 194 -17.87 -7.91 4.24
N TYR A 195 -17.23 -9.08 4.35
CA TYR A 195 -16.74 -9.57 5.63
C TYR A 195 -15.62 -8.72 6.20
N LEU A 196 -14.69 -8.24 5.38
CA LEU A 196 -13.63 -7.33 5.83
C LEU A 196 -14.21 -6.03 6.43
N ILE A 197 -15.17 -5.41 5.73
CA ILE A 197 -15.86 -4.21 6.22
C ILE A 197 -16.61 -4.51 7.53
N GLY A 198 -17.32 -5.64 7.59
CA GLY A 198 -18.01 -6.06 8.80
C GLY A 198 -17.08 -6.28 9.98
N ILE A 199 -15.96 -7.00 9.77
CA ILE A 199 -14.93 -7.26 10.79
C ILE A 199 -14.36 -5.95 11.33
N GLY A 200 -14.02 -5.01 10.44
CA GLY A 200 -13.49 -3.73 10.86
C GLY A 200 -14.51 -2.80 11.52
N THR A 201 -15.81 -2.98 11.23
CA THR A 201 -16.87 -2.19 11.87
C THR A 201 -17.18 -2.72 13.28
N ASN A 202 -17.37 -4.03 13.41
CA ASN A 202 -17.61 -4.69 14.70
C ASN A 202 -17.31 -6.20 14.58
N GLU A 203 -16.10 -6.60 14.95
CA GLU A 203 -15.63 -7.99 14.88
C GLU A 203 -16.52 -8.93 15.71
N GLU A 204 -16.98 -8.47 16.87
CA GLU A 204 -17.83 -9.26 17.76
C GLU A 204 -19.20 -9.53 17.15
N ALA A 205 -19.81 -8.53 16.52
CA ALA A 205 -21.09 -8.71 15.83
C ALA A 205 -20.98 -9.72 14.67
N VAL A 206 -19.86 -9.68 13.91
CA VAL A 206 -19.58 -10.65 12.84
C VAL A 206 -19.44 -12.06 13.41
N ARG A 207 -18.77 -12.22 14.55
CA ARG A 207 -18.61 -13.49 15.25
C ARG A 207 -19.96 -14.04 15.74
N LEU A 208 -20.81 -13.18 16.32
CA LEU A 208 -22.15 -13.56 16.78
C LEU A 208 -23.07 -13.93 15.62
N ALA A 209 -22.84 -13.40 14.42
CA ALA A 209 -23.54 -13.81 13.20
C ALA A 209 -23.02 -15.16 12.62
N GLY A 210 -22.14 -15.87 13.33
CA GLY A 210 -21.62 -17.19 12.94
C GLY A 210 -20.43 -17.15 11.98
N ILE A 211 -19.85 -16.00 11.71
CA ILE A 211 -18.70 -15.85 10.81
C ILE A 211 -17.42 -15.77 11.64
N ASN A 212 -16.48 -16.70 11.40
CA ASN A 212 -15.17 -16.67 12.06
C ASN A 212 -14.26 -15.60 11.41
N PRO A 213 -13.88 -14.51 12.12
CA PRO A 213 -13.04 -13.45 11.53
C PRO A 213 -11.57 -13.83 11.35
N LYS A 214 -11.08 -14.83 12.09
CA LYS A 214 -9.66 -15.20 12.16
C LYS A 214 -9.04 -15.51 10.80
N PRO A 215 -9.59 -16.42 9.97
CA PRO A 215 -8.98 -16.75 8.68
C PRO A 215 -8.95 -15.55 7.72
N TYR A 216 -9.94 -14.68 7.77
CA TYR A 216 -9.99 -13.46 6.94
C TYR A 216 -8.86 -12.49 7.32
N LYS A 217 -8.61 -12.30 8.62
CA LYS A 217 -7.52 -11.45 9.12
C LYS A 217 -6.16 -12.02 8.69
N ILE A 218 -5.91 -13.32 8.88
CA ILE A 218 -4.67 -13.97 8.45
C ILE A 218 -4.48 -13.82 6.93
N LEU A 219 -5.53 -14.07 6.14
CA LEU A 219 -5.48 -13.98 4.68
C LEU A 219 -5.12 -12.55 4.21
N VAL A 220 -5.65 -11.52 4.87
CA VAL A 220 -5.35 -10.11 4.54
C VAL A 220 -3.87 -9.80 4.79
N PHE A 221 -3.30 -10.25 5.91
CA PHE A 221 -1.85 -10.09 6.18
C PHE A 221 -1.00 -10.90 5.22
N SER A 222 -1.41 -12.12 4.87
CA SER A 222 -0.72 -12.96 3.85
C SER A 222 -0.74 -12.28 2.48
N LEU A 223 -1.88 -11.70 2.10
CA LEU A 223 -2.01 -10.93 0.85
C LEU A 223 -1.13 -9.68 0.88
N MET A 224 -1.04 -8.99 2.02
CA MET A 224 -0.12 -7.85 2.17
C MET A 224 1.32 -8.27 1.95
N GLY A 225 1.76 -9.39 2.56
CA GLY A 225 3.09 -9.95 2.32
C GLY A 225 3.31 -10.29 0.85
N LEU A 226 2.35 -10.96 0.20
CA LEU A 226 2.45 -11.29 -1.23
C LEU A 226 2.61 -10.02 -2.09
N LEU A 227 1.82 -8.98 -1.83
CA LEU A 227 1.90 -7.69 -2.52
C LEU A 227 3.23 -6.98 -2.25
N ALA A 228 3.82 -7.12 -1.05
CA ALA A 228 5.16 -6.64 -0.76
C ALA A 228 6.22 -7.40 -1.59
N GLY A 229 6.03 -8.70 -1.82
CA GLY A 229 6.86 -9.48 -2.75
C GLY A 229 6.75 -8.99 -4.19
N VAL A 230 5.55 -8.68 -4.67
CA VAL A 230 5.34 -8.08 -6.02
C VAL A 230 6.01 -6.70 -6.10
N ALA A 231 5.85 -5.85 -5.09
CA ALA A 231 6.50 -4.55 -5.01
C ALA A 231 8.04 -4.66 -5.04
N ALA A 232 8.61 -5.70 -4.39
CA ALA A 232 10.03 -6.01 -4.45
C ALA A 232 10.50 -6.28 -5.89
N LEU A 233 9.72 -7.04 -6.67
CA LEU A 233 10.05 -7.31 -8.08
C LEU A 233 10.05 -6.01 -8.91
N PHE A 234 9.11 -5.11 -8.67
CA PHE A 234 9.09 -3.80 -9.35
C PHE A 234 10.30 -2.95 -8.97
N GLN A 235 10.67 -2.95 -7.69
CA GLN A 235 11.81 -2.18 -7.22
C GLN A 235 13.13 -2.72 -7.76
N ILE A 236 13.37 -4.04 -7.69
CA ILE A 236 14.59 -4.62 -8.24
C ILE A 236 14.67 -4.52 -9.77
N SER A 237 13.56 -4.52 -10.48
CA SER A 237 13.56 -4.32 -11.92
C SER A 237 14.03 -2.91 -12.32
N ARG A 238 13.69 -1.91 -11.49
CA ARG A 238 14.07 -0.51 -11.71
C ARG A 238 15.49 -0.20 -11.26
N LEU A 239 15.94 -0.81 -10.16
CA LEU A 239 17.25 -0.54 -9.56
C LEU A 239 18.33 -1.53 -10.01
N GLU A 240 17.95 -2.61 -10.70
CA GLU A 240 18.81 -3.73 -11.11
C GLU A 240 19.60 -4.33 -9.94
N ALA A 241 19.11 -4.11 -8.73
CA ALA A 241 19.79 -4.48 -7.50
C ALA A 241 18.80 -4.75 -6.36
N ALA A 242 19.21 -5.60 -5.45
CA ALA A 242 18.57 -5.80 -4.15
C ALA A 242 19.38 -5.10 -3.06
N ASP A 243 18.80 -4.08 -2.44
CA ASP A 243 19.37 -3.36 -1.31
C ASP A 243 18.66 -3.79 -0.02
N PRO A 244 19.37 -4.30 1.00
CA PRO A 244 18.75 -4.65 2.27
C PRO A 244 18.14 -3.44 3.02
N ASN A 245 18.51 -2.19 2.67
CA ASN A 245 17.89 -0.97 3.19
C ASN A 245 16.64 -0.54 2.40
N ALA A 246 16.34 -1.21 1.29
CA ALA A 246 15.20 -0.89 0.47
C ALA A 246 13.90 -0.79 1.30
N GLY A 247 13.03 0.12 0.90
CA GLY A 247 11.73 0.29 1.54
C GLY A 247 11.75 0.91 2.94
N SER A 248 12.90 1.42 3.46
CA SER A 248 12.95 2.08 4.76
C SER A 248 12.11 3.37 4.75
N GLY A 249 11.08 3.45 5.63
CA GLY A 249 10.13 4.55 5.67
C GLY A 249 8.97 4.44 4.67
N LEU A 250 8.97 3.42 3.82
CA LEU A 250 7.91 3.19 2.83
C LEU A 250 6.58 2.87 3.51
N GLU A 251 6.61 2.20 4.67
CA GLU A 251 5.42 1.91 5.49
C GLU A 251 4.64 3.17 5.85
N LEU A 252 5.34 4.26 6.18
CA LEU A 252 4.70 5.54 6.51
C LEU A 252 4.09 6.19 5.27
N GLN A 253 4.76 6.12 4.13
CA GLN A 253 4.23 6.64 2.86
C GLN A 253 2.99 5.87 2.40
N VAL A 254 3.01 4.54 2.55
CA VAL A 254 1.88 3.66 2.24
C VAL A 254 0.67 4.00 3.11
N ILE A 255 0.85 4.10 4.44
CA ILE A 255 -0.23 4.48 5.36
C ILE A 255 -0.75 5.87 5.01
N ALA A 256 0.14 6.83 4.75
CA ALA A 256 -0.24 8.19 4.34
C ALA A 256 -1.13 8.19 3.10
N ALA A 257 -0.71 7.49 2.05
CA ALA A 257 -1.48 7.40 0.81
C ALA A 257 -2.88 6.82 1.05
N VAL A 258 -2.97 5.75 1.85
CA VAL A 258 -4.25 5.10 2.17
C VAL A 258 -5.17 6.00 3.00
N VAL A 259 -4.62 6.72 3.98
CA VAL A 259 -5.37 7.64 4.85
C VAL A 259 -5.81 8.90 4.08
N ILE A 260 -4.92 9.49 3.27
CA ILE A 260 -5.27 10.60 2.37
C ILE A 260 -6.38 10.18 1.41
N GLY A 261 -6.35 8.93 0.92
CA GLY A 261 -7.43 8.31 0.15
C GLY A 261 -8.74 8.15 0.94
N GLY A 262 -8.76 8.41 2.25
CA GLY A 262 -9.96 8.39 3.11
C GLY A 262 -10.31 7.03 3.69
N THR A 263 -9.40 6.05 3.64
CA THR A 263 -9.57 4.79 4.37
C THR A 263 -9.41 5.04 5.87
N SER A 264 -10.36 4.57 6.67
CA SER A 264 -10.41 4.81 8.12
C SER A 264 -9.34 4.02 8.86
N LEU A 265 -8.57 4.69 9.72
CA LEU A 265 -7.64 4.04 10.65
C LEU A 265 -8.36 3.22 11.73
N MET A 266 -9.65 3.51 12.00
CA MET A 266 -10.46 2.78 12.97
C MET A 266 -11.13 1.54 12.38
N GLY A 267 -10.91 1.26 11.08
CA GLY A 267 -11.53 0.14 10.38
C GLY A 267 -12.92 0.41 9.82
N GLY A 268 -13.49 -0.59 9.15
CA GLY A 268 -14.88 -0.63 8.67
C GLY A 268 -15.16 0.20 7.41
N ARG A 269 -14.23 1.03 6.94
CA ARG A 269 -14.42 1.90 5.77
C ARG A 269 -13.13 2.05 4.99
N GLY A 270 -13.19 1.87 3.69
CA GLY A 270 -12.05 2.04 2.77
C GLY A 270 -12.45 1.87 1.32
N SER A 271 -11.63 2.39 0.41
CA SER A 271 -11.80 2.24 -1.04
C SER A 271 -10.43 2.21 -1.71
N VAL A 272 -10.21 1.18 -2.51
CA VAL A 272 -8.93 1.03 -3.23
C VAL A 272 -8.78 2.13 -4.30
N ILE A 273 -9.88 2.55 -4.95
CA ILE A 273 -9.84 3.66 -5.91
C ILE A 273 -9.46 4.97 -5.21
N SER A 274 -10.03 5.25 -4.03
CA SER A 274 -9.66 6.46 -3.27
C SER A 274 -8.20 6.40 -2.81
N THR A 275 -7.72 5.23 -2.40
CA THR A 275 -6.31 4.99 -2.07
C THR A 275 -5.41 5.28 -3.27
N PHE A 276 -5.80 4.89 -4.48
CA PHE A 276 -5.04 5.23 -5.70
C PHE A 276 -4.87 6.75 -5.88
N PHE A 277 -5.93 7.54 -5.66
CA PHE A 277 -5.77 9.01 -5.63
C PHE A 277 -4.81 9.48 -4.52
N GLY A 278 -4.84 8.85 -3.35
CA GLY A 278 -3.89 9.14 -2.28
C GLY A 278 -2.44 8.84 -2.68
N VAL A 279 -2.19 7.71 -3.38
CA VAL A 279 -0.88 7.39 -3.94
C VAL A 279 -0.44 8.45 -4.93
N LEU A 280 -1.32 8.88 -5.86
CA LEU A 280 -1.00 9.93 -6.82
C LEU A 280 -0.65 11.25 -6.12
N ILE A 281 -1.40 11.64 -5.08
CA ILE A 281 -1.15 12.87 -4.31
C ILE A 281 0.24 12.82 -3.65
N ILE A 282 0.60 11.74 -2.96
CA ILE A 282 1.92 11.58 -2.33
C ILE A 282 3.04 11.58 -3.38
N SER A 283 2.83 10.91 -4.51
CA SER A 283 3.84 10.80 -5.56
C SER A 283 4.06 12.12 -6.30
N VAL A 284 2.97 12.85 -6.60
CA VAL A 284 3.04 14.21 -7.19
C VAL A 284 3.73 15.18 -6.24
N LEU A 285 3.44 15.09 -4.92
CA LEU A 285 4.13 15.88 -3.91
C LEU A 285 5.64 15.60 -3.91
N ALA A 286 6.02 14.32 -3.87
CA ALA A 286 7.43 13.93 -3.84
C ALA A 286 8.19 14.38 -5.11
N ALA A 287 7.58 14.18 -6.30
CA ALA A 287 8.16 14.59 -7.57
C ALA A 287 8.23 16.11 -7.71
N GLY A 288 7.17 16.83 -7.33
CA GLY A 288 7.17 18.29 -7.38
C GLY A 288 8.21 18.91 -6.47
N LEU A 289 8.34 18.40 -5.25
CA LEU A 289 9.40 18.82 -4.32
C LEU A 289 10.81 18.52 -4.86
N ALA A 290 10.99 17.38 -5.54
CA ALA A 290 12.26 17.04 -6.16
C ALA A 290 12.61 18.03 -7.28
N GLN A 291 11.66 18.39 -8.13
CA GLN A 291 11.89 19.29 -9.27
C GLN A 291 12.18 20.74 -8.86
N ILE A 292 11.64 21.21 -7.74
CA ILE A 292 11.99 22.52 -7.18
C ILE A 292 13.28 22.50 -6.36
N GLY A 293 14.03 21.39 -6.38
CA GLY A 293 15.34 21.27 -5.71
C GLY A 293 15.25 21.06 -4.20
N ALA A 294 14.12 20.61 -3.65
CA ALA A 294 14.02 20.31 -2.23
C ALA A 294 14.93 19.15 -1.82
N THR A 295 15.69 19.34 -0.74
CA THR A 295 16.57 18.29 -0.20
C THR A 295 15.78 17.13 0.41
N GLU A 296 16.39 15.95 0.52
CA GLU A 296 15.73 14.78 1.13
C GLU A 296 15.18 15.05 2.55
N PRO A 297 15.92 15.75 3.46
CA PRO A 297 15.35 16.14 4.75
C PRO A 297 14.09 17.00 4.63
N THR A 298 14.09 17.98 3.71
CA THR A 298 12.94 18.86 3.47
C THR A 298 11.71 18.07 2.96
N LYS A 299 11.93 17.14 2.02
CA LYS A 299 10.86 16.27 1.51
C LYS A 299 10.25 15.44 2.64
N ARG A 300 11.07 14.85 3.52
CA ARG A 300 10.61 14.07 4.68
C ARG A 300 9.79 14.92 5.67
N ILE A 301 10.23 16.14 5.96
CA ILE A 301 9.48 17.07 6.84
C ILE A 301 8.11 17.39 6.23
N ILE A 302 8.08 17.78 4.96
CA ILE A 302 6.83 18.16 4.28
C ILE A 302 5.89 16.95 4.18
N THR A 303 6.40 15.79 3.79
CA THR A 303 5.59 14.58 3.73
C THR A 303 5.03 14.21 5.10
N GLY A 304 5.84 14.27 6.15
CA GLY A 304 5.39 14.05 7.53
C GLY A 304 4.31 15.03 7.97
N ALA A 305 4.45 16.33 7.66
CA ALA A 305 3.42 17.33 7.93
C ALA A 305 2.11 17.04 7.20
N VAL A 306 2.17 16.66 5.92
CA VAL A 306 1.00 16.29 5.13
C VAL A 306 0.28 15.08 5.73
N ILE A 307 1.02 14.07 6.20
CA ILE A 307 0.46 12.90 6.90
C ILE A 307 -0.32 13.33 8.15
N VAL A 308 0.30 14.13 9.00
CA VAL A 308 -0.34 14.60 10.25
C VAL A 308 -1.61 15.39 9.95
N ILE A 309 -1.55 16.32 8.99
CA ILE A 309 -2.71 17.11 8.57
C ILE A 309 -3.82 16.19 8.04
N ALA A 310 -3.50 15.22 7.21
CA ALA A 310 -4.48 14.28 6.67
C ALA A 310 -5.18 13.47 7.78
N VAL A 311 -4.42 12.95 8.75
CA VAL A 311 -4.97 12.19 9.89
C VAL A 311 -5.86 13.08 10.78
N VAL A 312 -5.44 14.31 11.07
CA VAL A 312 -6.25 15.27 11.85
C VAL A 312 -7.56 15.58 11.15
N LEU A 313 -7.52 15.82 9.83
CA LEU A 313 -8.71 16.09 9.03
C LEU A 313 -9.67 14.88 8.97
N ASP A 314 -9.13 13.66 8.84
CA ASP A 314 -9.96 12.44 8.85
C ASP A 314 -10.63 12.24 10.21
N THR A 315 -9.89 12.40 11.31
CA THR A 315 -10.43 12.31 12.66
C THR A 315 -11.54 13.33 12.90
N TYR A 316 -11.33 14.58 12.46
CA TYR A 316 -12.33 15.65 12.61
C TYR A 316 -13.61 15.38 11.79
N ARG A 317 -13.48 14.87 10.57
CA ARG A 317 -14.62 14.47 9.72
C ARG A 317 -15.39 13.31 10.34
N SER A 318 -14.69 12.30 10.86
CA SER A 318 -15.28 11.14 11.51
C SER A 318 -16.07 11.52 12.77
N GLN A 319 -15.54 12.40 13.61
CA GLN A 319 -16.23 12.91 14.81
C GLN A 319 -17.48 13.74 14.47
N ARG A 320 -17.44 14.53 13.40
CA ARG A 320 -18.62 15.28 12.94
C ARG A 320 -19.71 14.37 12.39
N ALA A 321 -19.35 13.30 11.71
CA ALA A 321 -20.32 12.31 11.20
C ALA A 321 -21.02 11.58 12.34
N SER A 322 -20.31 11.19 13.40
CA SER A 322 -20.88 10.50 14.56
C SER A 322 -21.79 11.40 15.45
N ARG A 323 -21.67 12.72 15.37
CA ARG A 323 -22.54 13.68 16.10
C ARG A 323 -23.82 14.02 15.35
N ARG A 324 -23.95 13.61 14.09
CA ARG A 324 -25.14 13.90 13.24
C ARG A 324 -26.04 12.66 13.01
N GLY A 325 -25.64 11.50 13.46
CA GLY A 325 -26.42 10.24 13.46
C GLY A 325 -26.81 9.85 14.88
#